data_6644d8048f71f1ec4d7ddfc955404696
#
_entry.id   6644d8048f71f1ec4d7ddfc955404696
#
_cell.length_a   1.000
_cell.length_b   1.000
_cell.length_c   1.000
_cell.angle_alpha   90.00
_cell.angle_beta   90.00
_cell.angle_gamma   90.00
#
_symmetry.space_group_name_H-M   'P 1'
#
loop_
_entity.id
_entity.type
_entity.pdbx_description
1 polymer ?
#
loop_
_entity_poly.entity_id
_entity_poly.type
_entity_poly.pdbx_seq_one_letter_code
_entity_poly.pdbx_strand_id
1 'polypeptide(L)'
;MKLFFWTLVLVSLLSVVCSVSPMSRPADECSSMSLRLRAFRLKTNCNFTTLKEKQLKEIQAPTTNLYLPVLYLVAFVVGLPSNLLALWVLLFRTKPLPSTTLLINLTAADCLLLLVLPFRIVYHFRGNHWELGEPFCRVVMAMFYGNMYGSVLCLALVALDRYIALVHPFGAKMLRSRRTSLYMTAAVWAAVFAAMLPLLATQQTYVLDELQITTCHDALPEEEQENFFLPYFATLFTFCFLLPFLVVLYCHGAVLRTLLAEGKRYGHAVRVTVLVLLVFIVCLLPSNILLLLTYADSSLDGDGEDIYVPYMVSLAVSTFNSCIDPFIFYFVSVEFREKARDALCCRGDSEEKQSSLGNKVSYSSSSSGLRSKVTVLSTSSEFGTSEM
;
A
#
# COMPACT_ATOMS: atom_id res chain seq x y z
N MET A 1 -12.13 16.35 -12.35
CA MET A 1 -11.93 16.66 -10.92
C MET A 1 -10.98 15.70 -10.23
N LYS A 2 -11.04 14.36 -10.47
CA LYS A 2 -10.15 13.37 -9.83
C LYS A 2 -8.68 13.49 -10.29
N LEU A 3 -8.43 13.70 -11.57
CA LEU A 3 -7.08 13.89 -12.13
C LEU A 3 -6.43 15.21 -11.66
N PHE A 4 -7.23 16.25 -11.54
CA PHE A 4 -6.81 17.58 -11.07
C PHE A 4 -6.40 17.57 -9.59
N PHE A 5 -7.05 16.77 -8.76
CA PHE A 5 -6.64 16.57 -7.36
C PHE A 5 -5.28 15.89 -7.26
N TRP A 6 -5.03 14.86 -8.07
CA TRP A 6 -3.75 14.16 -8.12
C TRP A 6 -2.61 15.00 -8.65
N THR A 7 -2.87 15.83 -9.67
CA THR A 7 -1.87 16.78 -10.16
C THR A 7 -1.57 17.87 -9.12
N LEU A 8 -2.56 18.35 -8.38
CA LEU A 8 -2.34 19.31 -7.28
C LEU A 8 -1.52 18.70 -6.15
N VAL A 9 -1.77 17.45 -5.75
CA VAL A 9 -0.98 16.73 -4.73
C VAL A 9 0.46 16.55 -5.21
N LEU A 10 0.66 16.15 -6.46
CA LEU A 10 2.00 15.97 -7.05
C LEU A 10 2.76 17.31 -7.18
N VAL A 11 2.08 18.37 -7.62
CA VAL A 11 2.66 19.71 -7.72
C VAL A 11 2.95 20.29 -6.34
N SER A 12 2.09 20.08 -5.34
CA SER A 12 2.35 20.50 -3.96
C SER A 12 3.52 19.74 -3.35
N LEU A 13 3.65 18.43 -3.60
CA LEU A 13 4.81 17.65 -3.19
C LEU A 13 6.11 18.18 -3.83
N LEU A 14 6.09 18.47 -5.13
CA LEU A 14 7.24 19.00 -5.85
C LEU A 14 7.61 20.41 -5.37
N SER A 15 6.64 21.28 -5.10
CA SER A 15 6.90 22.64 -4.59
C SER A 15 7.46 22.66 -3.17
N VAL A 16 6.99 21.78 -2.28
CA VAL A 16 7.56 21.64 -0.93
C VAL A 16 9.00 21.12 -0.99
N VAL A 17 9.27 20.15 -1.85
CA VAL A 17 10.63 19.61 -2.06
C VAL A 17 11.59 20.65 -2.62
N CYS A 18 11.14 21.50 -3.55
CA CYS A 18 11.97 22.57 -4.12
C CYS A 18 12.19 23.76 -3.16
N SER A 19 11.30 23.97 -2.18
CA SER A 19 11.39 25.12 -1.26
C SER A 19 12.26 24.86 -0.03
N VAL A 20 12.61 23.61 0.26
CA VAL A 20 13.51 23.26 1.37
C VAL A 20 14.95 23.35 0.87
N SER A 21 15.55 24.52 0.98
CA SER A 21 17.00 24.70 0.78
C SER A 21 17.79 23.85 1.78
N PRO A 22 18.88 23.20 1.37
CA PRO A 22 19.73 22.48 2.32
C PRO A 22 20.30 23.49 3.32
N MET A 23 20.05 23.27 4.59
CA MET A 23 20.67 24.04 5.67
C MET A 23 22.14 23.59 5.71
N SER A 24 23.00 24.39 5.04
CA SER A 24 24.45 24.22 5.10
C SER A 24 24.89 24.55 6.53
N ARG A 25 25.27 23.54 7.31
CA ARG A 25 26.01 23.75 8.55
C ARG A 25 27.41 24.26 8.22
N PRO A 26 27.94 25.24 8.97
CA PRO A 26 29.32 25.68 8.80
C PRO A 26 30.30 24.56 9.16
N ALA A 27 31.36 24.47 8.38
CA ALA A 27 32.35 23.38 8.41
C ALA A 27 33.45 23.55 9.50
N ASP A 28 33.13 24.13 10.65
CA ASP A 28 34.12 24.41 11.68
C ASP A 28 33.60 24.02 13.08
N GLU A 29 33.50 22.69 13.30
CA GLU A 29 33.71 22.08 14.60
C GLU A 29 33.74 20.57 14.40
N CYS A 30 34.85 19.93 14.83
CA CYS A 30 35.01 18.50 14.86
C CYS A 30 34.07 17.91 15.95
N SER A 31 32.74 17.98 15.72
CA SER A 31 31.80 17.22 16.47
C SER A 31 31.70 15.84 15.81
N SER A 32 32.03 14.81 16.56
CA SER A 32 31.95 13.42 16.15
C SER A 32 30.52 13.06 15.71
N MET A 33 30.20 13.20 14.43
CA MET A 33 28.92 12.78 13.89
C MET A 33 28.97 11.27 13.70
N SER A 34 28.32 10.54 14.59
CA SER A 34 28.18 9.11 14.51
C SER A 34 26.99 8.80 13.59
N LEU A 35 27.27 8.12 12.47
CA LEU A 35 26.23 7.61 11.57
C LEU A 35 25.89 6.17 11.93
N ARG A 36 24.60 5.81 11.87
CA ARG A 36 24.12 4.46 12.11
C ARG A 36 23.38 3.99 10.87
N LEU A 37 23.84 2.89 10.27
CA LEU A 37 22.94 2.14 9.41
C LEU A 37 21.76 1.68 10.24
N ARG A 38 20.53 1.68 9.67
CA ARG A 38 19.34 1.20 10.37
C ARG A 38 19.65 -0.09 11.13
N ALA A 39 20.11 0.01 12.38
CA ALA A 39 20.61 -1.03 13.27
C ALA A 39 22.13 -1.18 13.46
N PHE A 40 22.99 -0.30 12.93
CA PHE A 40 24.42 -0.47 13.10
C PHE A 40 25.10 0.77 13.67
N ARG A 41 25.93 0.62 14.74
CA ARG A 41 26.70 1.71 15.34
C ARG A 41 27.94 2.04 14.53
N LEU A 42 28.09 3.29 14.17
CA LEU A 42 29.31 3.82 13.57
C LEU A 42 30.30 4.30 14.64
N LYS A 43 31.59 4.03 14.41
CA LYS A 43 32.67 4.72 15.09
C LYS A 43 33.16 5.85 14.19
N THR A 44 33.15 7.08 14.71
CA THR A 44 33.70 8.25 14.03
C THR A 44 35.15 8.44 14.48
N ASN A 45 36.11 8.37 13.56
CA ASN A 45 37.37 9.05 13.69
C ASN A 45 37.22 10.41 13.02
N CYS A 46 37.84 11.47 13.57
CA CYS A 46 37.62 12.88 13.20
C CYS A 46 37.73 13.25 11.71
N ASN A 47 38.04 12.34 10.82
CA ASN A 47 38.22 12.57 9.37
C ASN A 47 37.46 11.63 8.46
N PHE A 48 36.81 10.56 8.95
CA PHE A 48 36.13 9.58 8.10
C PHE A 48 34.91 9.00 8.78
N THR A 49 33.82 8.88 8.03
CA THR A 49 32.57 8.22 8.45
C THR A 49 32.72 6.73 8.12
N THR A 50 32.90 5.89 9.12
CA THR A 50 33.18 4.46 8.94
C THR A 50 32.08 3.58 9.53
N LEU A 51 31.75 2.48 8.85
CA LEU A 51 30.92 1.39 9.36
C LEU A 51 31.80 0.31 10.02
N LYS A 52 31.23 -0.51 10.92
CA LYS A 52 31.91 -1.73 11.37
C LYS A 52 32.14 -2.66 10.15
N GLU A 53 33.27 -3.37 10.10
CA GLU A 53 33.65 -4.25 8.97
C GLU A 53 32.55 -5.28 8.61
N LYS A 54 31.82 -5.79 9.60
CA LYS A 54 30.68 -6.70 9.39
C LYS A 54 29.55 -6.02 8.61
N GLN A 55 29.26 -4.79 8.90
CA GLN A 55 28.19 -3.97 8.30
C GLN A 55 28.52 -3.54 6.88
N LEU A 56 29.79 -3.23 6.60
CA LEU A 56 30.30 -3.02 5.25
C LEU A 56 30.09 -4.25 4.36
N LYS A 57 30.34 -5.45 4.92
CA LYS A 57 30.08 -6.72 4.21
C LYS A 57 28.60 -6.96 3.95
N GLU A 58 27.71 -6.58 4.87
CA GLU A 58 26.25 -6.77 4.71
C GLU A 58 25.64 -5.81 3.69
N ILE A 59 26.07 -4.54 3.64
CA ILE A 59 25.63 -3.60 2.59
C ILE A 59 26.05 -4.10 1.20
N GLN A 60 27.22 -4.71 1.08
CA GLN A 60 27.75 -5.23 -0.17
C GLN A 60 27.36 -6.70 -0.44
N ALA A 61 26.62 -7.33 0.48
CA ALA A 61 26.23 -8.71 0.34
C ALA A 61 25.32 -8.94 -0.88
N PRO A 62 25.40 -10.12 -1.52
CA PRO A 62 24.48 -10.49 -2.60
C PRO A 62 22.99 -10.39 -2.19
N THR A 63 22.69 -10.51 -0.90
CA THR A 63 21.34 -10.37 -0.36
C THR A 63 20.78 -8.98 -0.61
N THR A 64 21.57 -7.93 -0.38
CA THR A 64 21.14 -6.54 -0.55
C THR A 64 21.27 -6.06 -1.99
N ASN A 65 22.32 -6.49 -2.71
CA ASN A 65 22.66 -5.96 -4.03
C ASN A 65 22.08 -6.78 -5.20
N LEU A 66 21.68 -8.04 -4.95
CA LEU A 66 21.12 -8.91 -6.00
C LEU A 66 19.72 -9.42 -5.65
N TYR A 67 19.53 -10.10 -4.50
CA TYR A 67 18.23 -10.73 -4.21
C TYR A 67 17.15 -9.69 -3.89
N LEU A 68 17.47 -8.65 -3.14
CA LEU A 68 16.52 -7.60 -2.78
C LEU A 68 15.98 -6.85 -4.02
N PRO A 69 16.82 -6.31 -4.92
CA PRO A 69 16.32 -5.64 -6.11
C PRO A 69 15.59 -6.58 -7.07
N VAL A 70 15.90 -7.88 -7.10
CA VAL A 70 15.13 -8.87 -7.88
C VAL A 70 13.71 -9.03 -7.31
N LEU A 71 13.54 -9.05 -5.98
CA LEU A 71 12.20 -9.07 -5.38
C LEU A 71 11.40 -7.82 -5.75
N TYR A 72 12.01 -6.62 -5.67
CA TYR A 72 11.36 -5.39 -6.12
C TYR A 72 11.05 -5.40 -7.63
N LEU A 73 11.93 -5.97 -8.46
CA LEU A 73 11.71 -6.09 -9.89
C LEU A 73 10.49 -6.98 -10.20
N VAL A 74 10.36 -8.13 -9.53
CA VAL A 74 9.19 -9.01 -9.66
C VAL A 74 7.93 -8.25 -9.24
N ALA A 75 7.98 -7.55 -8.10
CA ALA A 75 6.86 -6.74 -7.63
C ALA A 75 6.47 -5.66 -8.64
N PHE A 76 7.43 -4.98 -9.25
CA PHE A 76 7.20 -3.97 -10.28
C PHE A 76 6.58 -4.55 -11.56
N VAL A 77 7.18 -5.60 -12.12
CA VAL A 77 6.76 -6.18 -13.40
C VAL A 77 5.35 -6.80 -13.32
N VAL A 78 5.02 -7.43 -12.21
CA VAL A 78 3.69 -8.03 -11.99
C VAL A 78 2.69 -6.98 -11.48
N GLY A 79 3.11 -6.18 -10.51
CA GLY A 79 2.23 -5.26 -9.80
C GLY A 79 1.77 -4.09 -10.66
N LEU A 80 2.67 -3.42 -11.38
CA LEU A 80 2.29 -2.22 -12.13
C LEU A 80 1.24 -2.49 -13.21
N PRO A 81 1.41 -3.48 -14.11
CA PRO A 81 0.39 -3.77 -15.13
C PRO A 81 -0.95 -4.20 -14.53
N SER A 82 -0.93 -5.04 -13.48
CA SER A 82 -2.15 -5.52 -12.84
C SER A 82 -2.91 -4.40 -12.12
N ASN A 83 -2.21 -3.48 -11.44
CA ASN A 83 -2.83 -2.32 -10.80
C ASN A 83 -3.35 -1.30 -11.82
N LEU A 84 -2.64 -1.04 -12.91
CA LEU A 84 -3.11 -0.16 -13.99
C LEU A 84 -4.39 -0.71 -14.64
N LEU A 85 -4.43 -2.03 -14.89
CA LEU A 85 -5.64 -2.70 -15.39
C LEU A 85 -6.78 -2.58 -14.37
N ALA A 86 -6.50 -2.87 -13.09
CA ALA A 86 -7.51 -2.77 -12.03
C ALA A 86 -8.05 -1.34 -11.91
N LEU A 87 -7.18 -0.35 -11.91
CA LEU A 87 -7.55 1.06 -11.84
C LEU A 87 -8.42 1.47 -13.04
N TRP A 88 -8.06 1.04 -14.24
CA TRP A 88 -8.84 1.30 -15.45
C TRP A 88 -10.24 0.65 -15.38
N VAL A 89 -10.34 -0.62 -14.97
CA VAL A 89 -11.63 -1.31 -14.81
C VAL A 89 -12.49 -0.62 -13.75
N LEU A 90 -11.92 -0.30 -12.58
CA LEU A 90 -12.63 0.35 -11.49
C LEU A 90 -13.13 1.75 -11.84
N LEU A 91 -12.37 2.52 -12.64
CA LEU A 91 -12.73 3.89 -13.02
C LEU A 91 -13.75 3.94 -14.13
N PHE A 92 -13.64 3.06 -15.15
CA PHE A 92 -14.36 3.21 -16.41
C PHE A 92 -15.42 2.12 -16.64
N ARG A 93 -15.31 0.96 -16.00
CA ARG A 93 -16.16 -0.20 -16.28
C ARG A 93 -17.08 -0.60 -15.12
N THR A 94 -16.80 -0.19 -13.89
CA THR A 94 -17.61 -0.56 -12.71
C THR A 94 -18.51 0.58 -12.26
N LYS A 95 -19.61 0.22 -11.59
CA LYS A 95 -20.54 1.21 -11.02
C LYS A 95 -19.87 1.99 -9.88
N PRO A 96 -20.15 3.29 -9.73
CA PRO A 96 -19.56 4.13 -8.69
C PRO A 96 -20.19 3.87 -7.30
N LEU A 97 -19.96 2.69 -6.75
CA LEU A 97 -20.40 2.30 -5.40
C LEU A 97 -19.41 2.84 -4.33
N PRO A 98 -19.83 2.96 -3.05
CA PRO A 98 -18.94 3.31 -1.95
C PRO A 98 -17.69 2.41 -1.89
N SER A 99 -17.88 1.09 -1.95
CA SER A 99 -16.78 0.10 -1.99
C SER A 99 -15.83 0.33 -3.16
N THR A 100 -16.36 0.61 -4.37
CA THR A 100 -15.55 0.90 -5.56
C THR A 100 -14.67 2.14 -5.35
N THR A 101 -15.17 3.15 -4.64
CA THR A 101 -14.37 4.35 -4.31
C THR A 101 -13.17 3.98 -3.42
N LEU A 102 -13.35 3.14 -2.42
CA LEU A 102 -12.27 2.68 -1.54
C LEU A 102 -11.22 1.88 -2.32
N LEU A 103 -11.65 0.95 -3.20
CA LEU A 103 -10.75 0.15 -4.02
C LEU A 103 -9.95 1.01 -5.02
N ILE A 104 -10.57 2.04 -5.63
CA ILE A 104 -9.86 2.98 -6.52
C ILE A 104 -8.71 3.68 -5.77
N ASN A 105 -8.95 4.08 -4.52
CA ASN A 105 -7.92 4.79 -3.75
C ASN A 105 -6.81 3.86 -3.30
N LEU A 106 -7.11 2.62 -2.90
CA LEU A 106 -6.11 1.61 -2.61
C LEU A 106 -5.25 1.33 -3.85
N THR A 107 -5.86 1.01 -4.98
CA THR A 107 -5.15 0.76 -6.24
C THR A 107 -4.31 1.97 -6.69
N ALA A 108 -4.78 3.20 -6.47
CA ALA A 108 -4.01 4.41 -6.78
C ALA A 108 -2.78 4.54 -5.89
N ALA A 109 -2.88 4.22 -4.59
CA ALA A 109 -1.73 4.18 -3.68
C ALA A 109 -0.70 3.14 -4.13
N ASP A 110 -1.17 1.95 -4.52
CA ASP A 110 -0.30 0.88 -5.02
C ASP A 110 0.42 1.28 -6.31
N CYS A 111 -0.27 1.94 -7.25
CA CYS A 111 0.38 2.48 -8.45
C CYS A 111 1.48 3.49 -8.10
N LEU A 112 1.28 4.36 -7.11
CA LEU A 112 2.28 5.34 -6.69
C LEU A 112 3.53 4.66 -6.13
N LEU A 113 3.39 3.63 -5.30
CA LEU A 113 4.52 2.82 -4.84
C LEU A 113 5.26 2.19 -6.01
N LEU A 114 4.52 1.50 -6.88
CA LEU A 114 5.10 0.76 -8.00
C LEU A 114 5.86 1.69 -8.97
N LEU A 115 5.43 2.93 -9.12
CA LEU A 115 6.14 3.95 -9.93
C LEU A 115 7.48 4.40 -9.33
N VAL A 116 7.68 4.28 -8.02
CA VAL A 116 8.95 4.64 -7.38
C VAL A 116 9.89 3.44 -7.17
N LEU A 117 9.40 2.21 -7.31
CA LEU A 117 10.24 1.00 -7.19
C LEU A 117 11.44 0.96 -8.16
N PRO A 118 11.36 1.38 -9.43
CA PRO A 118 12.51 1.37 -10.33
C PRO A 118 13.73 2.10 -9.77
N PHE A 119 13.53 3.19 -9.03
CA PHE A 119 14.62 3.95 -8.41
C PHE A 119 15.26 3.19 -7.25
N ARG A 120 14.48 2.46 -6.46
CA ARG A 120 14.97 1.55 -5.43
C ARG A 120 15.70 0.35 -6.02
N ILE A 121 15.22 -0.20 -7.12
CA ILE A 121 15.85 -1.30 -7.85
C ILE A 121 17.24 -0.87 -8.33
N VAL A 122 17.34 0.27 -9.01
CA VAL A 122 18.62 0.80 -9.50
C VAL A 122 19.57 1.10 -8.34
N TYR A 123 19.10 1.70 -7.25
CA TYR A 123 19.88 1.98 -6.04
C TYR A 123 20.56 0.72 -5.49
N HIS A 124 19.81 -0.37 -5.32
CA HIS A 124 20.36 -1.63 -4.79
C HIS A 124 21.29 -2.32 -5.79
N PHE A 125 20.96 -2.37 -7.08
CA PHE A 125 21.85 -2.95 -8.11
C PHE A 125 23.17 -2.19 -8.26
N ARG A 126 23.22 -0.89 -7.89
CA ARG A 126 24.42 -0.07 -7.87
C ARG A 126 25.21 -0.18 -6.55
N GLY A 127 24.96 -1.20 -5.75
CA GLY A 127 25.65 -1.40 -4.48
C GLY A 127 25.22 -0.40 -3.41
N ASN A 128 23.94 -0.06 -3.39
CA ASN A 128 23.32 0.91 -2.48
C ASN A 128 23.88 2.35 -2.65
N HIS A 129 24.18 2.71 -3.90
CA HIS A 129 24.63 4.05 -4.27
C HIS A 129 23.50 4.87 -4.89
N TRP A 130 23.20 6.02 -4.27
CA TRP A 130 22.15 6.95 -4.68
C TRP A 130 22.70 8.16 -5.41
N GLU A 131 22.41 8.30 -6.70
CA GLU A 131 22.91 9.36 -7.56
C GLU A 131 21.88 10.49 -7.85
N LEU A 132 20.62 10.28 -7.43
CA LEU A 132 19.51 11.16 -7.85
C LEU A 132 19.30 12.39 -6.95
N GLY A 133 20.22 12.58 -6.00
CA GLY A 133 20.18 13.73 -5.09
C GLY A 133 19.22 13.60 -3.91
N GLU A 134 19.42 14.44 -2.92
CA GLU A 134 18.69 14.44 -1.64
C GLU A 134 17.19 14.67 -1.80
N PRO A 135 16.70 15.68 -2.56
CA PRO A 135 15.25 15.95 -2.65
C PRO A 135 14.47 14.75 -3.21
N PHE A 136 15.06 14.04 -4.18
CA PHE A 136 14.41 12.90 -4.78
C PHE A 136 14.42 11.67 -3.87
N CYS A 137 15.48 11.48 -3.07
CA CYS A 137 15.50 10.46 -2.02
C CYS A 137 14.34 10.66 -1.03
N ARG A 138 14.13 11.89 -0.54
CA ARG A 138 13.01 12.22 0.36
C ARG A 138 11.65 11.86 -0.23
N VAL A 139 11.42 12.20 -1.51
CA VAL A 139 10.17 11.87 -2.21
C VAL A 139 9.97 10.36 -2.31
N VAL A 140 10.99 9.62 -2.75
CA VAL A 140 10.92 8.16 -2.89
C VAL A 140 10.62 7.50 -1.56
N MET A 141 11.28 7.93 -0.48
CA MET A 141 11.05 7.38 0.87
C MET A 141 9.67 7.74 1.42
N ALA A 142 9.22 8.99 1.25
CA ALA A 142 7.89 9.41 1.65
C ALA A 142 6.79 8.66 0.89
N MET A 143 6.97 8.40 -0.41
CA MET A 143 6.03 7.59 -1.20
C MET A 143 6.03 6.13 -0.77
N PHE A 144 7.19 5.58 -0.45
CA PHE A 144 7.33 4.19 -0.01
C PHE A 144 6.61 3.95 1.33
N TYR A 145 6.94 4.74 2.36
CA TYR A 145 6.27 4.64 3.67
C TYR A 145 4.81 5.12 3.61
N GLY A 146 4.54 6.15 2.83
CA GLY A 146 3.19 6.66 2.61
C GLY A 146 2.26 5.61 2.01
N ASN A 147 2.73 4.81 1.06
CA ASN A 147 1.97 3.67 0.56
C ASN A 147 1.80 2.61 1.65
N MET A 148 2.87 2.23 2.37
CA MET A 148 2.80 1.18 3.39
C MET A 148 1.72 1.50 4.44
N TYR A 149 1.68 2.72 4.98
CA TYR A 149 0.66 3.13 5.95
C TYR A 149 -0.69 3.46 5.31
N GLY A 150 -0.68 4.07 4.13
CA GLY A 150 -1.89 4.41 3.38
C GLY A 150 -2.68 3.18 2.97
N SER A 151 -2.02 2.12 2.52
CA SER A 151 -2.65 0.84 2.18
C SER A 151 -3.29 0.18 3.39
N VAL A 152 -2.62 0.17 4.56
CA VAL A 152 -3.20 -0.35 5.81
C VAL A 152 -4.47 0.40 6.19
N LEU A 153 -4.46 1.73 6.14
CA LEU A 153 -5.63 2.56 6.41
C LEU A 153 -6.77 2.32 5.41
N CYS A 154 -6.45 2.22 4.12
CA CYS A 154 -7.45 1.90 3.09
C CYS A 154 -8.03 0.49 3.27
N LEU A 155 -7.19 -0.50 3.58
CA LEU A 155 -7.63 -1.87 3.87
C LEU A 155 -8.54 -1.93 5.10
N ALA A 156 -8.26 -1.14 6.14
CA ALA A 156 -9.14 -1.02 7.31
C ALA A 156 -10.51 -0.45 6.93
N LEU A 157 -10.57 0.56 6.05
CA LEU A 157 -11.84 1.08 5.53
C LEU A 157 -12.60 0.05 4.69
N VAL A 158 -11.89 -0.73 3.86
CA VAL A 158 -12.50 -1.82 3.07
C VAL A 158 -13.04 -2.91 4.00
N ALA A 159 -12.28 -3.31 5.03
CA ALA A 159 -12.72 -4.29 6.03
C ALA A 159 -13.96 -3.81 6.79
N LEU A 160 -14.00 -2.53 7.18
CA LEU A 160 -15.14 -1.91 7.83
C LEU A 160 -16.37 -1.86 6.90
N ASP A 161 -16.22 -1.50 5.62
CA ASP A 161 -17.31 -1.52 4.64
C ASP A 161 -17.88 -2.93 4.50
N ARG A 162 -17.03 -3.97 4.46
CA ARG A 162 -17.47 -5.38 4.42
C ARG A 162 -18.16 -5.82 5.70
N TYR A 163 -17.63 -5.45 6.85
CA TYR A 163 -18.26 -5.72 8.15
C TYR A 163 -19.66 -5.13 8.23
N ILE A 164 -19.81 -3.84 7.90
CA ILE A 164 -21.09 -3.15 7.90
C ILE A 164 -22.06 -3.80 6.91
N ALA A 165 -21.58 -4.20 5.72
CA ALA A 165 -22.42 -4.80 4.69
C ALA A 165 -22.99 -6.18 5.07
N LEU A 166 -22.19 -7.00 5.77
CA LEU A 166 -22.51 -8.41 6.00
C LEU A 166 -23.04 -8.67 7.42
N VAL A 167 -22.55 -7.93 8.42
CA VAL A 167 -22.91 -8.14 9.83
C VAL A 167 -24.05 -7.22 10.28
N HIS A 168 -24.11 -5.98 9.74
CA HIS A 168 -25.10 -4.98 10.13
C HIS A 168 -25.83 -4.33 8.92
N PRO A 169 -26.56 -5.12 8.10
CA PRO A 169 -27.12 -4.63 6.84
C PRO A 169 -28.18 -3.52 7.02
N PHE A 170 -28.90 -3.51 8.15
CA PHE A 170 -30.02 -2.60 8.38
C PHE A 170 -29.64 -1.26 9.02
N GLY A 171 -28.51 -1.18 9.76
CA GLY A 171 -28.12 0.01 10.53
C GLY A 171 -27.27 1.04 9.76
N ALA A 172 -26.83 0.75 8.56
CA ALA A 172 -25.64 1.40 8.00
C ALA A 172 -25.84 2.15 6.69
N LYS A 173 -27.06 2.43 6.25
CA LYS A 173 -27.32 3.19 5.00
C LYS A 173 -26.56 4.54 4.96
N MET A 174 -26.43 5.22 6.08
CA MET A 174 -25.76 6.52 6.16
C MET A 174 -24.23 6.37 6.04
N LEU A 175 -23.63 5.36 6.67
CA LEU A 175 -22.20 5.09 6.62
C LEU A 175 -21.74 4.58 5.23
N ARG A 176 -22.62 3.88 4.51
CA ARG A 176 -22.37 3.38 3.15
C ARG A 176 -22.84 4.35 2.06
N SER A 177 -22.77 5.66 2.31
CA SER A 177 -22.99 6.65 1.28
C SER A 177 -21.73 6.95 0.48
N ARG A 178 -21.84 7.28 -0.81
CA ARG A 178 -20.70 7.69 -1.64
C ARG A 178 -20.00 8.93 -1.07
N ARG A 179 -20.76 9.87 -0.48
CA ARG A 179 -20.20 11.06 0.16
C ARG A 179 -19.33 10.69 1.35
N THR A 180 -19.81 9.80 2.22
CA THR A 180 -19.04 9.32 3.38
C THR A 180 -17.75 8.63 2.94
N SER A 181 -17.78 7.74 1.94
CA SER A 181 -16.57 7.10 1.43
C SER A 181 -15.56 8.10 0.85
N LEU A 182 -16.03 9.16 0.20
CA LEU A 182 -15.15 10.23 -0.31
C LEU A 182 -14.51 11.03 0.83
N TYR A 183 -15.27 11.37 1.88
CA TYR A 183 -14.73 12.07 3.05
C TYR A 183 -13.73 11.22 3.82
N MET A 184 -14.05 9.93 4.05
CA MET A 184 -13.13 9.00 4.73
C MET A 184 -11.83 8.83 3.95
N THR A 185 -11.91 8.69 2.63
CA THR A 185 -10.73 8.60 1.77
C THR A 185 -9.92 9.89 1.78
N ALA A 186 -10.56 11.05 1.70
CA ALA A 186 -9.87 12.33 1.78
C ALA A 186 -9.17 12.51 3.13
N ALA A 187 -9.79 12.07 4.23
CA ALA A 187 -9.19 12.08 5.55
C ALA A 187 -7.95 11.17 5.63
N VAL A 188 -8.02 9.95 5.05
CA VAL A 188 -6.86 9.04 4.97
C VAL A 188 -5.70 9.69 4.22
N TRP A 189 -5.95 10.28 3.05
CA TRP A 189 -4.89 10.93 2.28
C TRP A 189 -4.30 12.14 2.99
N ALA A 190 -5.14 12.94 3.66
CA ALA A 190 -4.65 14.07 4.47
C ALA A 190 -3.80 13.60 5.64
N ALA A 191 -4.21 12.52 6.33
CA ALA A 191 -3.45 11.93 7.43
C ALA A 191 -2.10 11.34 6.94
N VAL A 192 -2.09 10.60 5.82
CA VAL A 192 -0.86 10.05 5.24
C VAL A 192 0.07 11.17 4.79
N PHE A 193 -0.44 12.20 4.14
CA PHE A 193 0.37 13.34 3.72
C PHE A 193 1.00 14.04 4.93
N ALA A 194 0.21 14.36 5.95
CA ALA A 194 0.71 14.97 7.19
C ALA A 194 1.76 14.09 7.88
N ALA A 195 1.53 12.77 7.90
CA ALA A 195 2.46 11.80 8.46
C ALA A 195 3.79 11.73 7.71
N MET A 196 3.81 11.99 6.39
CA MET A 196 5.04 11.95 5.57
C MET A 196 5.81 13.29 5.55
N LEU A 197 5.24 14.40 6.04
CA LEU A 197 5.92 15.69 6.09
C LEU A 197 7.29 15.65 6.79
N PRO A 198 7.46 14.97 7.94
CA PRO A 198 8.77 14.84 8.57
C PRO A 198 9.83 14.20 7.68
N LEU A 199 9.50 13.15 6.94
CA LEU A 199 10.43 12.50 6.00
C LEU A 199 10.81 13.42 4.82
N LEU A 200 9.89 14.27 4.39
CA LEU A 200 10.15 15.26 3.34
C LEU A 200 11.01 16.42 3.83
N ALA A 201 10.97 16.73 5.13
CA ALA A 201 11.71 17.84 5.73
C ALA A 201 13.13 17.47 6.19
N THR A 202 13.34 16.21 6.62
CA THR A 202 14.64 15.74 7.17
C THR A 202 15.59 15.26 6.08
N GLN A 203 16.90 15.37 6.35
CA GLN A 203 17.94 14.85 5.46
C GLN A 203 17.92 13.31 5.45
N GLN A 204 18.00 12.73 4.25
CA GLN A 204 17.92 11.29 4.02
C GLN A 204 19.16 10.70 3.36
N THR A 205 20.02 11.52 2.72
CA THR A 205 21.22 11.02 2.07
C THR A 205 22.47 11.35 2.87
N TYR A 206 23.32 10.35 3.02
CA TYR A 206 24.61 10.45 3.72
C TYR A 206 25.69 9.70 2.95
N VAL A 207 26.90 10.27 2.91
CA VAL A 207 28.05 9.68 2.22
C VAL A 207 28.75 8.74 3.16
N LEU A 208 29.10 7.54 2.70
CA LEU A 208 29.95 6.58 3.36
C LEU A 208 31.34 6.63 2.70
N ASP A 209 32.30 7.27 3.35
CA ASP A 209 33.61 7.57 2.78
C ASP A 209 34.41 6.31 2.44
N GLU A 210 34.29 5.23 3.22
CA GLU A 210 35.01 3.98 2.96
C GLU A 210 34.59 3.27 1.68
N LEU A 211 33.29 3.33 1.35
CA LEU A 211 32.72 2.69 0.16
C LEU A 211 32.56 3.66 -1.01
N GLN A 212 32.82 4.96 -0.79
CA GLN A 212 32.56 6.04 -1.75
C GLN A 212 31.14 5.98 -2.33
N ILE A 213 30.14 5.63 -1.49
CA ILE A 213 28.72 5.57 -1.86
C ILE A 213 27.91 6.58 -1.07
N THR A 214 26.86 7.07 -1.68
CA THR A 214 25.82 7.89 -1.03
C THR A 214 24.62 7.02 -0.75
N THR A 215 24.21 6.86 0.50
CA THR A 215 23.02 6.09 0.86
C THR A 215 21.77 6.96 0.80
N CYS A 216 20.59 6.32 0.62
CA CYS A 216 19.29 6.97 0.69
C CYS A 216 18.47 6.32 1.81
N HIS A 217 18.38 7.00 2.96
CA HIS A 217 17.66 6.58 4.16
C HIS A 217 18.18 5.28 4.83
N ASP A 218 19.30 4.73 4.40
CA ASP A 218 19.86 3.51 4.98
C ASP A 218 20.90 3.80 6.07
N ALA A 219 21.56 4.95 6.00
CA ALA A 219 22.47 5.46 7.03
C ALA A 219 21.96 6.80 7.55
N LEU A 220 21.78 6.91 8.84
CA LEU A 220 21.26 8.11 9.51
C LEU A 220 22.10 8.42 10.75
N PRO A 221 22.24 9.71 11.19
CA PRO A 221 22.91 10.06 12.43
C PRO A 221 22.25 9.39 13.63
N GLU A 222 23.07 8.89 14.58
CA GLU A 222 22.57 8.17 15.75
C GLU A 222 21.67 9.06 16.62
N GLU A 223 22.04 10.30 16.81
CA GLU A 223 21.26 11.27 17.56
C GLU A 223 19.87 11.54 16.94
N GLU A 224 19.81 11.65 15.61
CA GLU A 224 18.54 11.83 14.89
C GLU A 224 17.68 10.57 14.94
N GLN A 225 18.29 9.38 14.93
CA GLN A 225 17.55 8.12 15.04
C GLN A 225 16.85 8.01 16.40
N GLU A 226 17.54 8.32 17.49
CA GLU A 226 17.01 8.18 18.85
C GLU A 226 16.00 9.30 19.19
N ASN A 227 16.34 10.55 18.90
CA ASN A 227 15.57 11.69 19.33
C ASN A 227 14.40 12.03 18.39
N PHE A 228 14.47 11.63 17.12
CA PHE A 228 13.48 12.00 16.13
C PHE A 228 12.83 10.79 15.45
N PHE A 229 13.60 9.89 14.81
CA PHE A 229 13.03 8.80 14.01
C PHE A 229 12.35 7.73 14.86
N LEU A 230 12.88 7.38 16.02
CA LEU A 230 12.27 6.40 16.91
C LEU A 230 10.88 6.82 17.38
N PRO A 231 10.67 8.00 18.03
CA PRO A 231 9.33 8.45 18.42
C PRO A 231 8.41 8.68 17.21
N TYR A 232 8.96 9.13 16.07
CA TYR A 232 8.20 9.32 14.85
C TYR A 232 7.65 7.98 14.32
N PHE A 233 8.50 6.96 14.10
CA PHE A 233 8.06 5.65 13.62
C PHE A 233 7.24 4.88 14.65
N ALA A 234 7.49 5.06 15.94
CA ALA A 234 6.63 4.50 16.99
C ALA A 234 5.21 5.10 16.97
N THR A 235 5.09 6.39 16.67
CA THR A 235 3.80 7.05 16.47
C THR A 235 3.08 6.52 15.24
N LEU A 236 3.78 6.40 14.10
CA LEU A 236 3.22 5.82 12.87
C LEU A 236 2.82 4.35 13.08
N PHE A 237 3.67 3.57 13.74
CA PHE A 237 3.34 2.19 14.09
C PHE A 237 2.04 2.10 14.89
N THR A 238 1.89 2.94 15.90
CA THR A 238 0.71 2.88 16.78
C THR A 238 -0.57 3.31 16.06
N PHE A 239 -0.57 4.46 15.39
CA PHE A 239 -1.78 5.07 14.83
C PHE A 239 -2.07 4.68 13.38
N CYS A 240 -1.04 4.46 12.56
CA CYS A 240 -1.21 4.17 11.14
C CYS A 240 -1.08 2.67 10.81
N PHE A 241 -0.56 1.85 11.76
CA PHE A 241 -0.47 0.39 11.58
C PHE A 241 -1.24 -0.37 12.65
N LEU A 242 -0.87 -0.33 13.94
CA LEU A 242 -1.41 -1.20 14.99
C LEU A 242 -2.92 -1.01 15.18
N LEU A 243 -3.38 0.23 15.31
CA LEU A 243 -4.81 0.51 15.48
C LEU A 243 -5.64 0.06 14.26
N PRO A 244 -5.32 0.44 13.01
CA PRO A 244 -6.00 -0.08 11.83
C PRO A 244 -5.89 -1.59 11.68
N PHE A 245 -4.75 -2.20 12.03
CA PHE A 245 -4.55 -3.64 12.02
C PHE A 245 -5.56 -4.37 12.93
N LEU A 246 -5.76 -3.87 14.16
CA LEU A 246 -6.76 -4.40 15.08
C LEU A 246 -8.18 -4.28 14.52
N VAL A 247 -8.50 -3.15 13.85
CA VAL A 247 -9.78 -2.96 13.16
C VAL A 247 -9.96 -4.00 12.05
N VAL A 248 -8.92 -4.25 11.23
CA VAL A 248 -8.96 -5.27 10.18
C VAL A 248 -9.21 -6.65 10.76
N LEU A 249 -8.48 -7.03 11.82
CA LEU A 249 -8.65 -8.33 12.48
C LEU A 249 -10.06 -8.50 13.03
N TYR A 250 -10.59 -7.49 13.72
CA TYR A 250 -11.94 -7.52 14.28
C TYR A 250 -13.00 -7.65 13.19
N CYS A 251 -12.95 -6.80 12.17
CA CYS A 251 -13.93 -6.79 11.08
C CYS A 251 -13.93 -8.10 10.29
N HIS A 252 -12.75 -8.60 9.89
CA HIS A 252 -12.65 -9.88 9.18
C HIS A 252 -13.02 -11.07 10.08
N GLY A 253 -12.67 -11.05 11.35
CA GLY A 253 -13.09 -12.06 12.33
C GLY A 253 -14.61 -12.14 12.48
N ALA A 254 -15.28 -10.99 12.60
CA ALA A 254 -16.74 -10.93 12.66
C ALA A 254 -17.41 -11.39 11.36
N VAL A 255 -16.88 -10.96 10.20
CA VAL A 255 -17.34 -11.42 8.88
C VAL A 255 -17.19 -12.93 8.73
N LEU A 256 -16.03 -13.50 9.10
CA LEU A 256 -15.79 -14.94 9.07
C LEU A 256 -16.78 -15.69 9.96
N ARG A 257 -17.02 -15.20 11.18
CA ARG A 257 -17.98 -15.81 12.12
C ARG A 257 -19.39 -15.84 11.51
N THR A 258 -19.83 -14.76 10.89
CA THR A 258 -21.13 -14.67 10.22
C THR A 258 -21.22 -15.62 9.03
N LEU A 259 -20.21 -15.64 8.15
CA LEU A 259 -20.19 -16.52 6.97
C LEU A 259 -20.15 -18.01 7.35
N LEU A 260 -19.44 -18.38 8.41
CA LEU A 260 -19.40 -19.77 8.92
C LEU A 260 -20.74 -20.20 9.51
N ALA A 261 -21.45 -19.30 10.18
CA ALA A 261 -22.79 -19.57 10.71
C ALA A 261 -23.84 -19.82 9.60
N GLU A 262 -23.68 -19.20 8.44
CA GLU A 262 -24.55 -19.38 7.25
C GLU A 262 -24.31 -20.71 6.49
N GLY A 263 -23.28 -21.46 6.88
CA GLY A 263 -22.97 -22.81 6.39
C GLY A 263 -22.20 -22.88 5.07
N LYS A 264 -22.18 -24.07 4.45
CA LYS A 264 -21.34 -24.40 3.28
C LYS A 264 -21.57 -23.54 2.03
N ARG A 265 -22.71 -22.84 1.93
CA ARG A 265 -23.05 -21.99 0.80
C ARG A 265 -22.04 -20.87 0.57
N TYR A 266 -21.43 -20.36 1.62
CA TYR A 266 -20.49 -19.23 1.57
C TYR A 266 -19.01 -19.65 1.65
N GLY A 267 -18.69 -20.93 1.42
CA GLY A 267 -17.32 -21.47 1.53
C GLY A 267 -16.29 -20.74 0.64
N HIS A 268 -16.70 -20.23 -0.52
CA HIS A 268 -15.82 -19.40 -1.35
C HIS A 268 -15.50 -18.05 -0.68
N ALA A 269 -16.50 -17.38 -0.13
CA ALA A 269 -16.33 -16.09 0.55
C ALA A 269 -15.44 -16.25 1.80
N VAL A 270 -15.60 -17.34 2.57
CA VAL A 270 -14.73 -17.69 3.70
C VAL A 270 -13.28 -17.83 3.26
N ARG A 271 -13.00 -18.61 2.21
CA ARG A 271 -11.64 -18.81 1.69
C ARG A 271 -10.99 -17.50 1.27
N VAL A 272 -11.72 -16.65 0.57
CA VAL A 272 -11.22 -15.36 0.11
C VAL A 272 -10.95 -14.42 1.30
N THR A 273 -11.84 -14.37 2.29
CA THR A 273 -11.62 -13.55 3.50
C THR A 273 -10.40 -14.00 4.28
N VAL A 274 -10.20 -15.32 4.42
CA VAL A 274 -8.99 -15.89 5.05
C VAL A 274 -7.74 -15.54 4.25
N LEU A 275 -7.78 -15.65 2.91
CA LEU A 275 -6.65 -15.30 2.04
C LEU A 275 -6.26 -13.84 2.19
N VAL A 276 -7.22 -12.91 2.16
CA VAL A 276 -6.99 -11.47 2.35
C VAL A 276 -6.30 -11.21 3.68
N LEU A 277 -6.81 -11.80 4.76
CA LEU A 277 -6.26 -11.64 6.10
C LEU A 277 -4.83 -12.20 6.20
N LEU A 278 -4.59 -13.36 5.58
CA LEU A 278 -3.29 -14.01 5.58
C LEU A 278 -2.25 -13.18 4.81
N VAL A 279 -2.59 -12.68 3.62
CA VAL A 279 -1.73 -11.80 2.83
C VAL A 279 -1.40 -10.53 3.61
N PHE A 280 -2.41 -9.90 4.22
CA PHE A 280 -2.23 -8.72 5.06
C PHE A 280 -1.24 -8.96 6.21
N ILE A 281 -1.39 -10.06 6.95
CA ILE A 281 -0.50 -10.41 8.06
C ILE A 281 0.92 -10.70 7.55
N VAL A 282 1.07 -11.56 6.55
CA VAL A 282 2.38 -12.00 6.06
C VAL A 282 3.17 -10.87 5.40
N CYS A 283 2.50 -10.01 4.65
CA CYS A 283 3.19 -8.93 3.93
C CYS A 283 3.48 -7.71 4.81
N LEU A 284 2.58 -7.32 5.71
CA LEU A 284 2.69 -6.02 6.38
C LEU A 284 3.14 -6.10 7.84
N LEU A 285 2.81 -7.18 8.57
CA LEU A 285 3.15 -7.26 9.98
C LEU A 285 4.67 -7.39 10.24
N PRO A 286 5.43 -8.24 9.51
CA PRO A 286 6.87 -8.37 9.75
C PRO A 286 7.62 -7.06 9.52
N SER A 287 7.34 -6.36 8.41
CA SER A 287 8.03 -5.11 8.06
C SER A 287 7.79 -4.01 9.09
N ASN A 288 6.58 -3.90 9.63
CA ASN A 288 6.25 -2.89 10.63
C ASN A 288 6.86 -3.22 12.01
N ILE A 289 6.89 -4.48 12.42
CA ILE A 289 7.54 -4.89 13.66
C ILE A 289 9.06 -4.68 13.56
N LEU A 290 9.68 -5.16 12.47
CA LEU A 290 11.12 -5.02 12.28
C LEU A 290 11.54 -3.56 12.12
N LEU A 291 10.71 -2.70 11.50
CA LEU A 291 10.93 -1.27 11.45
C LEU A 291 11.06 -0.68 12.86
N LEU A 292 10.10 -0.99 13.74
CA LEU A 292 10.13 -0.49 15.11
C LEU A 292 11.33 -1.02 15.88
N LEU A 293 11.63 -2.31 15.75
CA LEU A 293 12.80 -2.92 16.40
C LEU A 293 14.11 -2.30 15.90
N THR A 294 14.23 -2.03 14.61
CA THR A 294 15.41 -1.38 14.01
C THR A 294 15.72 -0.03 14.64
N TYR A 295 14.70 0.76 14.96
CA TYR A 295 14.90 2.04 15.63
C TYR A 295 14.97 1.92 17.18
N ALA A 296 14.35 0.89 17.77
CA ALA A 296 14.39 0.67 19.21
C ALA A 296 15.68 0.00 19.72
N ASP A 297 16.39 -0.73 18.86
CA ASP A 297 17.62 -1.48 19.20
C ASP A 297 18.79 -0.56 19.61
N SER A 298 18.65 0.75 19.42
CA SER A 298 19.61 1.73 19.93
C SER A 298 19.69 1.75 21.46
N SER A 299 18.64 1.35 22.14
CA SER A 299 18.56 1.36 23.60
C SER A 299 18.93 0.02 24.24
N LEU A 300 19.08 -1.04 23.48
CA LEU A 300 19.48 -2.36 23.96
C LEU A 300 20.99 -2.53 23.74
N ASP A 301 21.78 -2.21 24.77
CA ASP A 301 23.23 -2.40 24.83
C ASP A 301 23.58 -3.91 24.76
N GLY A 302 23.69 -4.43 23.56
CA GLY A 302 24.09 -5.81 23.30
C GLY A 302 24.62 -5.99 21.89
N ASP A 303 25.52 -6.96 21.69
CA ASP A 303 25.92 -7.47 20.36
C ASP A 303 24.69 -8.11 19.65
N GLY A 304 23.57 -7.35 19.55
CA GLY A 304 22.33 -7.77 18.94
C GLY A 304 22.53 -8.26 17.51
N GLU A 305 21.85 -9.33 17.17
CA GLU A 305 21.79 -9.85 15.81
C GLU A 305 21.40 -8.73 14.84
N ASP A 306 22.12 -8.61 13.73
CA ASP A 306 21.91 -7.57 12.74
C ASP A 306 20.50 -7.68 12.13
N ILE A 307 19.59 -6.79 12.51
CA ILE A 307 18.19 -6.76 12.05
C ILE A 307 18.07 -6.13 10.65
N TYR A 308 19.14 -5.51 10.13
CA TYR A 308 19.13 -4.78 8.85
C TYR A 308 18.65 -5.64 7.68
N VAL A 309 19.28 -6.79 7.43
CA VAL A 309 18.93 -7.66 6.30
C VAL A 309 17.51 -8.23 6.43
N PRO A 310 17.09 -8.81 7.59
CA PRO A 310 15.70 -9.21 7.81
C PRO A 310 14.70 -8.08 7.58
N TYR A 311 15.01 -6.87 8.04
CA TYR A 311 14.17 -5.71 7.84
C TYR A 311 14.03 -5.35 6.35
N MET A 312 15.15 -5.27 5.60
CA MET A 312 15.13 -4.96 4.17
C MET A 312 14.35 -6.01 3.35
N VAL A 313 14.53 -7.30 3.67
CA VAL A 313 13.75 -8.37 3.04
C VAL A 313 12.26 -8.24 3.37
N SER A 314 11.91 -7.94 4.61
CA SER A 314 10.52 -7.74 5.01
C SER A 314 9.86 -6.54 4.31
N LEU A 315 10.63 -5.46 4.08
CA LEU A 315 10.18 -4.32 3.26
C LEU A 315 9.92 -4.72 1.80
N ALA A 316 10.79 -5.55 1.20
CA ALA A 316 10.53 -6.06 -0.13
C ALA A 316 9.29 -6.95 -0.17
N VAL A 317 9.11 -7.82 0.83
CA VAL A 317 7.90 -8.65 0.95
C VAL A 317 6.65 -7.78 1.12
N SER A 318 6.71 -6.66 1.83
CA SER A 318 5.56 -5.77 1.99
C SER A 318 5.06 -5.18 0.66
N THR A 319 5.92 -4.99 -0.32
CA THR A 319 5.51 -4.49 -1.65
C THR A 319 4.66 -5.49 -2.43
N PHE A 320 4.74 -6.79 -2.09
CA PHE A 320 3.87 -7.80 -2.70
C PHE A 320 2.40 -7.67 -2.29
N ASN A 321 2.08 -7.00 -1.18
CA ASN A 321 0.70 -6.64 -0.87
C ASN A 321 0.06 -5.87 -2.03
N SER A 322 0.74 -4.83 -2.51
CA SER A 322 0.28 -4.03 -3.67
C SER A 322 0.18 -4.84 -4.97
N CYS A 323 0.99 -5.89 -5.13
CA CYS A 323 0.89 -6.77 -6.30
C CYS A 323 -0.32 -7.71 -6.22
N ILE A 324 -0.68 -8.17 -5.02
CA ILE A 324 -1.71 -9.18 -4.81
C ILE A 324 -3.11 -8.55 -4.80
N ASP A 325 -3.26 -7.30 -4.43
CA ASP A 325 -4.54 -6.60 -4.33
C ASP A 325 -5.43 -6.70 -5.59
N PRO A 326 -4.95 -6.49 -6.84
CA PRO A 326 -5.76 -6.69 -8.03
C PRO A 326 -6.28 -8.11 -8.21
N PHE A 327 -5.50 -9.10 -7.81
CA PHE A 327 -5.91 -10.51 -7.85
C PHE A 327 -6.98 -10.79 -6.79
N ILE A 328 -6.86 -10.20 -5.60
CA ILE A 328 -7.90 -10.28 -4.57
C ILE A 328 -9.22 -9.71 -5.12
N PHE A 329 -9.20 -8.54 -5.80
CA PHE A 329 -10.39 -7.95 -6.41
C PHE A 329 -11.02 -8.89 -7.43
N TYR A 330 -10.21 -9.57 -8.24
CA TYR A 330 -10.66 -10.56 -9.21
C TYR A 330 -11.38 -11.74 -8.55
N PHE A 331 -10.90 -12.23 -7.42
CA PHE A 331 -11.54 -13.34 -6.70
C PHE A 331 -12.76 -12.93 -5.89
N VAL A 332 -12.76 -11.71 -5.32
CA VAL A 332 -13.83 -11.20 -4.46
C VAL A 332 -15.05 -10.74 -5.27
N SER A 333 -14.83 -10.04 -6.39
CA SER A 333 -15.91 -9.37 -7.15
C SER A 333 -16.17 -10.08 -8.47
N VAL A 334 -17.38 -10.64 -8.61
CA VAL A 334 -17.85 -11.23 -9.89
C VAL A 334 -17.90 -10.15 -10.97
N GLU A 335 -18.43 -8.96 -10.65
CA GLU A 335 -18.52 -7.84 -11.59
C GLU A 335 -17.13 -7.41 -12.08
N PHE A 336 -16.17 -7.27 -11.16
CA PHE A 336 -14.79 -6.94 -11.53
C PHE A 336 -14.17 -8.01 -12.44
N ARG A 337 -14.36 -9.29 -12.10
CA ARG A 337 -13.83 -10.43 -12.88
C ARG A 337 -14.38 -10.45 -14.31
N GLU A 338 -15.69 -10.24 -14.49
CA GLU A 338 -16.30 -10.18 -15.82
C GLU A 338 -15.75 -9.03 -16.63
N LYS A 339 -15.72 -7.81 -16.05
CA LYS A 339 -15.20 -6.61 -16.72
C LYS A 339 -13.72 -6.68 -17.03
N ALA A 340 -12.90 -7.28 -16.15
CA ALA A 340 -11.49 -7.50 -16.41
C ALA A 340 -11.26 -8.52 -17.53
N ARG A 341 -12.03 -9.59 -17.59
CA ARG A 341 -11.98 -10.58 -18.70
C ARG A 341 -12.39 -9.97 -20.03
N ASP A 342 -13.44 -9.18 -20.08
CA ASP A 342 -13.87 -8.48 -21.29
C ASP A 342 -12.79 -7.51 -21.79
N ALA A 343 -12.08 -6.86 -20.87
CA ALA A 343 -10.96 -5.98 -21.20
C ALA A 343 -9.76 -6.73 -21.78
N LEU A 344 -9.40 -7.87 -21.18
CA LEU A 344 -8.25 -8.67 -21.60
C LEU A 344 -8.50 -9.46 -22.91
N CYS A 345 -9.75 -9.93 -23.11
CA CYS A 345 -10.09 -10.74 -24.29
C CYS A 345 -10.43 -9.88 -25.52
N CYS A 346 -10.32 -8.55 -25.47
CA CYS A 346 -10.71 -7.63 -26.57
C CYS A 346 -12.12 -7.95 -27.12
N ARG A 347 -13.02 -8.47 -26.29
CA ARG A 347 -14.40 -8.76 -26.64
C ARG A 347 -15.15 -7.43 -26.65
N GLY A 348 -14.83 -6.64 -27.71
CA GLY A 348 -15.38 -5.32 -27.90
C GLY A 348 -16.85 -5.38 -28.21
N ASP A 349 -17.61 -4.52 -27.58
CA ASP A 349 -18.83 -3.78 -27.96
C ASP A 349 -19.78 -4.37 -29.06
N SER A 350 -19.63 -5.64 -29.44
CA SER A 350 -20.46 -6.28 -30.44
C SER A 350 -21.84 -6.71 -29.92
N GLU A 351 -22.02 -6.85 -28.59
CA GLU A 351 -23.28 -7.31 -28.02
C GLU A 351 -24.23 -6.15 -27.64
N GLU A 352 -23.74 -4.94 -27.43
CA GLU A 352 -24.62 -3.79 -27.10
C GLU A 352 -25.35 -3.23 -28.35
N LYS A 353 -24.81 -3.49 -29.56
CA LYS A 353 -25.50 -3.15 -30.82
C LYS A 353 -26.55 -4.17 -31.26
N GLN A 354 -26.50 -5.40 -30.75
CA GLN A 354 -27.43 -6.45 -31.13
C GLN A 354 -28.70 -6.43 -30.28
N SER A 355 -28.67 -5.88 -29.06
CA SER A 355 -29.87 -5.71 -28.22
C SER A 355 -30.76 -4.52 -28.61
N SER A 356 -30.20 -3.53 -29.32
CA SER A 356 -30.98 -2.36 -29.78
C SER A 356 -31.69 -2.59 -31.15
N LEU A 357 -31.31 -3.63 -31.88
CA LEU A 357 -31.92 -3.96 -33.20
C LEU A 357 -32.95 -5.07 -33.12
N GLY A 358 -33.08 -5.78 -31.96
CA GLY A 358 -34.00 -6.93 -31.79
C GLY A 358 -35.40 -6.60 -31.30
N ASN A 359 -35.73 -5.34 -31.01
CA ASN A 359 -37.03 -4.94 -30.41
C ASN A 359 -38.05 -4.37 -31.41
N LYS A 360 -37.96 -4.76 -32.66
CA LYS A 360 -39.06 -4.61 -33.62
C LYS A 360 -39.24 -5.96 -34.31
N VAL A 361 -40.21 -6.76 -33.87
CA VAL A 361 -41.09 -7.64 -34.64
C VAL A 361 -41.74 -8.68 -33.70
N SER A 362 -43.05 -8.54 -33.62
CA SER A 362 -44.10 -9.58 -33.62
C SER A 362 -44.43 -10.34 -32.33
N TYR A 363 -45.56 -9.99 -31.79
CA TYR A 363 -46.44 -10.85 -31.02
C TYR A 363 -46.81 -12.14 -31.79
N SER A 364 -46.56 -13.30 -31.18
CA SER A 364 -47.35 -14.49 -31.43
C SER A 364 -47.28 -15.44 -30.22
N SER A 365 -48.45 -15.83 -29.75
CA SER A 365 -48.72 -16.73 -28.63
C SER A 365 -48.24 -18.14 -28.87
N SER A 366 -47.79 -18.84 -27.82
CA SER A 366 -48.27 -20.17 -27.39
C SER A 366 -47.41 -20.78 -26.24
N SER A 367 -48.10 -21.04 -25.17
CA SER A 367 -48.12 -22.15 -24.20
C SER A 367 -46.90 -22.99 -23.87
N SER A 368 -46.73 -23.17 -22.55
CA SER A 368 -46.28 -24.35 -21.79
C SER A 368 -44.80 -24.69 -21.72
N GLY A 369 -44.29 -24.72 -20.46
CA GLY A 369 -43.06 -25.42 -20.11
C GLY A 369 -42.41 -24.92 -18.82
N LEU A 370 -42.82 -25.50 -17.68
CA LEU A 370 -42.10 -25.35 -16.38
C LEU A 370 -40.65 -25.75 -16.53
N ARG A 371 -39.71 -24.87 -16.20
CA ARG A 371 -38.36 -25.28 -15.81
C ARG A 371 -37.77 -24.27 -14.80
N SER A 372 -37.60 -24.75 -13.58
CA SER A 372 -36.96 -24.04 -12.47
C SER A 372 -35.58 -23.50 -12.87
N LYS A 373 -35.42 -22.17 -12.87
CA LYS A 373 -34.11 -21.53 -12.85
C LYS A 373 -33.85 -21.06 -11.43
N VAL A 374 -32.85 -21.67 -10.82
CA VAL A 374 -32.23 -21.18 -9.58
C VAL A 374 -31.51 -19.88 -9.91
N THR A 375 -32.07 -18.76 -9.50
CA THR A 375 -31.45 -17.45 -9.63
C THR A 375 -30.67 -17.16 -8.36
N VAL A 376 -29.35 -17.07 -8.50
CA VAL A 376 -28.46 -16.59 -7.43
C VAL A 376 -28.71 -15.09 -7.27
N LEU A 377 -29.09 -14.69 -6.07
CA LEU A 377 -29.44 -13.33 -5.67
C LEU A 377 -28.29 -12.33 -5.94
N SER A 378 -28.52 -11.44 -6.90
CA SER A 378 -28.02 -10.08 -6.84
C SER A 378 -29.09 -9.25 -6.12
N THR A 379 -28.84 -8.83 -4.89
CA THR A 379 -29.72 -7.95 -4.14
C THR A 379 -29.69 -6.53 -4.71
N SER A 380 -30.57 -6.26 -5.63
CA SER A 380 -31.14 -4.93 -5.85
C SER A 380 -32.48 -4.88 -5.13
N SER A 381 -32.54 -4.16 -4.01
CA SER A 381 -33.78 -3.86 -3.30
C SER A 381 -34.52 -2.74 -4.01
N GLU A 382 -35.51 -3.08 -4.80
CA GLU A 382 -36.65 -2.21 -5.03
C GLU A 382 -37.77 -2.66 -4.07
N PHE A 383 -38.09 -1.85 -3.09
CA PHE A 383 -39.33 -1.93 -2.34
C PHE A 383 -40.23 -0.80 -2.82
N GLY A 384 -41.25 -1.19 -3.60
CA GLY A 384 -42.39 -0.35 -3.93
C GLY A 384 -43.27 -0.19 -2.69
N THR A 385 -43.67 1.03 -2.46
CA THR A 385 -44.76 1.44 -1.58
C THR A 385 -46.08 0.80 -2.03
N SER A 386 -46.76 0.16 -1.11
CA SER A 386 -48.24 -0.02 -1.19
C SER A 386 -48.82 0.16 0.21
N GLU A 387 -49.82 1.02 0.23
CA GLU A 387 -50.66 1.43 1.34
C GLU A 387 -51.40 0.24 2.03
N MET A 388 -51.43 0.21 3.32
CA MET A 388 -52.58 0.25 4.22
C MET A 388 -52.10 0.30 5.67
#